data_1625f6317fde23f38437d3a88be90a1b
#
_entry.id   1625f6317fde23f38437d3a88be90a1b
#
_cell.length_a   1.000
_cell.length_b   1.000
_cell.length_c   1.000
_cell.angle_alpha   90.00
_cell.angle_beta   90.00
_cell.angle_gamma   90.00
#
_symmetry.space_group_name_H-M   'P 1'
#
loop_
_entity.id
_entity.type
_entity.pdbx_description
1 polymer ?
#
loop_
_entity_poly.entity_id
_entity_poly.type
_entity_poly.pdbx_seq_one_letter_code
_entity_poly.pdbx_strand_id
1 'polypeptide(L)'
;MKRLIGIAPLCVLGTEPADFIRAAAETGYDFVGLRTRPVTATEPDLNLLQQNPRLREVQAVLRDTGMQVYDTEFLAIDSQTQRDIWLPMLEAAQDLAAHSLTVTITDPDLSRATDTLSELVADGRNFGLSITLEPISYQTVQQLRDGIPVARQSGCRLLLDTLHFHRAHCGLEQISEAQPYLADIVQLCDGVLAQRADSREGLIEESRAKRGVPGDGDFPLAECLALLPEDTPVSVEVPNPLFAELGLHGYLRHLKQATEQVLAHSARIRQT
;
A
#
# COMPACT_ATOMS: atom_id res chain seq x y z
N MET A 1 -15.62 -10.57 12.58
CA MET A 1 -14.73 -11.50 11.78
C MET A 1 -13.29 -11.13 12.07
N LYS A 2 -12.32 -12.04 11.92
CA LYS A 2 -10.89 -11.69 12.07
C LYS A 2 -10.47 -10.87 10.85
N ARG A 3 -9.80 -9.71 11.06
CA ARG A 3 -9.20 -8.94 9.96
C ARG A 3 -8.14 -9.75 9.24
N LEU A 4 -8.11 -9.70 7.93
CA LEU A 4 -7.03 -10.26 7.13
C LEU A 4 -5.76 -9.41 7.30
N ILE A 5 -4.62 -10.07 7.38
CA ILE A 5 -3.31 -9.43 7.48
C ILE A 5 -2.49 -9.80 6.25
N GLY A 6 -2.13 -8.81 5.47
CA GLY A 6 -1.23 -8.93 4.33
C GLY A 6 0.08 -8.19 4.55
N ILE A 7 0.94 -8.28 3.55
CA ILE A 7 2.28 -7.68 3.56
C ILE A 7 2.58 -7.01 2.22
N ALA A 8 3.04 -5.76 2.28
CA ALA A 8 3.42 -4.99 1.11
C ALA A 8 4.83 -5.34 0.62
N PRO A 9 5.10 -5.28 -0.69
CA PRO A 9 6.39 -5.67 -1.27
C PRO A 9 7.53 -4.72 -0.85
N LEU A 10 7.21 -3.49 -0.47
CA LEU A 10 8.21 -2.51 0.00
C LEU A 10 8.94 -2.98 1.27
N CYS A 11 8.31 -3.82 2.10
CA CYS A 11 8.94 -4.40 3.30
C CYS A 11 10.20 -5.21 2.99
N VAL A 12 10.25 -5.84 1.82
CA VAL A 12 11.27 -6.82 1.43
C VAL A 12 11.80 -6.54 0.03
N LEU A 13 11.92 -5.26 -0.31
CA LEU A 13 12.32 -4.81 -1.63
C LEU A 13 13.63 -5.49 -2.07
N GLY A 14 13.65 -6.00 -3.31
CA GLY A 14 14.77 -6.75 -3.87
C GLY A 14 14.68 -8.28 -3.68
N THR A 15 13.69 -8.77 -2.95
CA THR A 15 13.37 -10.21 -2.91
C THR A 15 12.62 -10.61 -4.18
N GLU A 16 12.97 -11.78 -4.77
CA GLU A 16 12.20 -12.33 -5.89
C GLU A 16 10.73 -12.51 -5.50
N PRO A 17 9.77 -12.06 -6.33
CA PRO A 17 8.35 -12.08 -5.96
C PRO A 17 7.84 -13.48 -5.60
N ALA A 18 8.30 -14.53 -6.27
CA ALA A 18 7.92 -15.90 -5.96
C ALA A 18 8.40 -16.34 -4.56
N ASP A 19 9.61 -15.97 -4.16
CA ASP A 19 10.16 -16.29 -2.83
C ASP A 19 9.47 -15.47 -1.74
N PHE A 20 9.14 -14.21 -2.02
CA PHE A 20 8.34 -13.38 -1.14
C PHE A 20 6.96 -14.00 -0.86
N ILE A 21 6.25 -14.44 -1.90
CA ILE A 21 4.93 -15.08 -1.76
C ILE A 21 5.01 -16.36 -0.93
N ARG A 22 6.02 -17.25 -1.20
CA ARG A 22 6.24 -18.46 -0.41
C ARG A 22 6.46 -18.13 1.06
N ALA A 23 7.36 -17.19 1.35
CA ALA A 23 7.67 -16.78 2.71
C ALA A 23 6.47 -16.16 3.43
N ALA A 24 5.65 -15.35 2.73
CA ALA A 24 4.42 -14.78 3.28
C ALA A 24 3.41 -15.89 3.64
N ALA A 25 3.21 -16.87 2.76
CA ALA A 25 2.35 -18.02 3.03
C ALA A 25 2.85 -18.85 4.23
N GLU A 26 4.14 -19.17 4.28
CA GLU A 26 4.77 -19.95 5.37
C GLU A 26 4.76 -19.22 6.71
N THR A 27 4.72 -17.90 6.70
CA THR A 27 4.63 -17.06 7.90
C THR A 27 3.19 -16.71 8.28
N GLY A 28 2.21 -17.19 7.49
CA GLY A 28 0.79 -17.14 7.80
C GLY A 28 0.11 -15.81 7.49
N TYR A 29 0.59 -15.05 6.52
CA TYR A 29 -0.14 -13.92 5.95
C TYR A 29 -1.32 -14.41 5.11
N ASP A 30 -2.36 -13.59 5.04
CA ASP A 30 -3.59 -13.91 4.31
C ASP A 30 -3.51 -13.47 2.84
N PHE A 31 -2.71 -12.43 2.54
CA PHE A 31 -2.50 -11.89 1.20
C PHE A 31 -1.16 -11.14 1.07
N VAL A 32 -0.79 -10.80 -0.15
CA VAL A 32 0.38 -9.95 -0.46
C VAL A 32 -0.02 -8.78 -1.37
N GLY A 33 0.73 -7.68 -1.30
CA GLY A 33 0.85 -6.71 -2.38
C GLY A 33 2.01 -7.09 -3.30
N LEU A 34 1.99 -6.69 -4.59
CA LEU A 34 3.08 -6.95 -5.52
C LEU A 34 3.44 -5.71 -6.35
N ARG A 35 4.74 -5.49 -6.56
CA ARG A 35 5.22 -4.54 -7.58
C ARG A 35 5.24 -5.18 -8.94
N THR A 36 4.60 -4.52 -9.91
CA THR A 36 4.59 -5.01 -11.30
C THR A 36 5.80 -4.54 -12.09
N ARG A 37 6.47 -3.47 -11.65
CA ARG A 37 7.70 -2.91 -12.24
C ARG A 37 8.50 -2.11 -11.21
N PRO A 38 9.80 -1.84 -11.45
CA PRO A 38 10.56 -0.92 -10.62
C PRO A 38 9.92 0.48 -10.58
N VAL A 39 9.92 1.11 -9.41
CA VAL A 39 9.42 2.48 -9.19
C VAL A 39 10.54 3.50 -9.31
N THR A 40 11.76 3.09 -8.97
CA THR A 40 12.96 3.93 -9.07
C THR A 40 14.06 3.24 -9.89
N ALA A 41 14.98 4.03 -10.43
CA ALA A 41 16.11 3.50 -11.22
C ALA A 41 17.10 2.64 -10.41
N THR A 42 17.02 2.69 -9.09
CA THR A 42 17.90 1.92 -8.18
C THR A 42 17.28 0.61 -7.71
N GLU A 43 15.99 0.40 -7.97
CA GLU A 43 15.34 -0.86 -7.64
C GLU A 43 15.77 -1.98 -8.62
N PRO A 44 15.86 -3.23 -8.14
CA PRO A 44 16.10 -4.37 -9.03
C PRO A 44 14.97 -4.49 -10.06
N ASP A 45 15.32 -4.91 -11.27
CA ASP A 45 14.32 -5.20 -12.31
C ASP A 45 13.64 -6.56 -12.04
N LEU A 46 12.63 -6.53 -11.18
CA LEU A 46 11.76 -7.66 -10.86
C LEU A 46 10.42 -7.57 -11.64
N ASN A 47 10.49 -7.14 -12.88
CA ASN A 47 9.36 -6.83 -13.75
C ASN A 47 8.39 -8.02 -13.93
N LEU A 48 7.10 -7.75 -13.70
CA LEU A 48 5.98 -8.67 -13.90
C LEU A 48 5.06 -8.22 -15.07
N LEU A 49 5.45 -7.17 -15.80
CA LEU A 49 4.69 -6.72 -16.97
C LEU A 49 4.86 -7.69 -18.13
N GLN A 50 3.79 -7.87 -18.90
CA GLN A 50 3.74 -8.79 -20.05
C GLN A 50 3.95 -10.26 -19.62
N GLN A 51 3.69 -11.19 -20.54
CA GLN A 51 3.87 -12.61 -20.29
C GLN A 51 5.35 -13.00 -20.32
N ASN A 52 6.00 -12.98 -19.16
CA ASN A 52 7.40 -13.32 -18.98
C ASN A 52 7.59 -14.55 -18.04
N PRO A 53 8.79 -15.17 -17.96
CA PRO A 53 9.01 -16.32 -17.10
C PRO A 53 8.74 -16.05 -15.62
N ARG A 54 9.08 -14.84 -15.11
CA ARG A 54 8.87 -14.45 -13.71
C ARG A 54 7.38 -14.37 -13.35
N LEU A 55 6.56 -13.75 -14.22
CA LEU A 55 5.11 -13.71 -14.02
C LEU A 55 4.51 -15.13 -13.97
N ARG A 56 4.92 -16.01 -14.87
CA ARG A 56 4.45 -17.42 -14.86
C ARG A 56 4.84 -18.18 -13.59
N GLU A 57 6.06 -17.94 -13.06
CA GLU A 57 6.49 -18.52 -11.79
C GLU A 57 5.64 -17.96 -10.63
N VAL A 58 5.43 -16.65 -10.56
CA VAL A 58 4.56 -16.02 -9.57
C VAL A 58 3.17 -16.62 -9.60
N GLN A 59 2.55 -16.72 -10.78
CA GLN A 59 1.23 -17.34 -10.93
C GLN A 59 1.21 -18.81 -10.46
N ALA A 60 2.27 -19.58 -10.70
CA ALA A 60 2.38 -20.96 -10.20
C ALA A 60 2.41 -20.97 -8.67
N VAL A 61 3.25 -20.13 -8.05
CA VAL A 61 3.38 -20.07 -6.60
C VAL A 61 2.09 -19.59 -5.93
N LEU A 62 1.38 -18.61 -6.52
CA LEU A 62 0.06 -18.18 -6.02
C LEU A 62 -0.94 -19.34 -6.01
N ARG A 63 -0.98 -20.16 -7.09
CA ARG A 63 -1.83 -21.36 -7.13
C ARG A 63 -1.43 -22.41 -6.09
N ASP A 64 -0.12 -22.66 -5.94
CA ASP A 64 0.40 -23.69 -5.03
C ASP A 64 0.19 -23.33 -3.55
N THR A 65 0.32 -22.05 -3.21
CA THR A 65 0.17 -21.54 -1.84
C THR A 65 -1.27 -21.14 -1.48
N GLY A 66 -2.12 -20.88 -2.47
CA GLY A 66 -3.44 -20.29 -2.29
C GLY A 66 -3.40 -18.81 -1.87
N MET A 67 -2.23 -18.18 -1.93
CA MET A 67 -2.03 -16.78 -1.57
C MET A 67 -2.77 -15.86 -2.54
N GLN A 68 -3.43 -14.82 -2.02
CA GLN A 68 -4.09 -13.79 -2.83
C GLN A 68 -3.20 -12.58 -3.02
N VAL A 69 -3.32 -11.92 -4.18
CA VAL A 69 -2.76 -10.58 -4.42
C VAL A 69 -3.84 -9.55 -4.17
N TYR A 70 -3.67 -8.71 -3.15
CA TYR A 70 -4.69 -7.71 -2.84
C TYR A 70 -4.51 -6.45 -3.69
N ASP A 71 -3.29 -5.94 -3.77
CA ASP A 71 -2.96 -4.78 -4.56
C ASP A 71 -1.71 -4.99 -5.41
N THR A 72 -1.67 -4.28 -6.51
CA THR A 72 -0.43 -4.05 -7.25
C THR A 72 -0.01 -2.61 -7.11
N GLU A 73 1.29 -2.35 -7.15
CA GLU A 73 1.87 -1.03 -7.01
C GLU A 73 3.01 -0.83 -8.00
N PHE A 74 3.37 0.31 -8.39
CA PHE A 74 2.98 1.65 -7.99
C PHE A 74 3.04 2.55 -9.22
N LEU A 75 2.05 3.39 -9.46
CA LEU A 75 2.07 4.37 -10.55
C LEU A 75 2.07 5.79 -9.97
N ALA A 76 3.09 6.58 -10.28
CA ALA A 76 3.09 8.02 -10.03
C ALA A 76 2.50 8.75 -11.26
N ILE A 77 1.38 9.43 -11.07
CA ILE A 77 0.73 10.23 -12.12
C ILE A 77 1.41 11.61 -12.16
N ASP A 78 2.08 11.87 -13.26
CA ASP A 78 2.72 13.15 -13.59
C ASP A 78 2.17 13.73 -14.91
N SER A 79 2.75 14.82 -15.38
CA SER A 79 2.33 15.50 -16.62
C SER A 79 2.56 14.69 -17.90
N GLN A 80 3.32 13.60 -17.83
CA GLN A 80 3.68 12.74 -18.98
C GLN A 80 2.96 11.39 -18.91
N THR A 81 2.22 11.12 -17.84
CA THR A 81 1.52 9.86 -17.66
C THR A 81 0.40 9.72 -18.69
N GLN A 82 0.49 8.68 -19.51
CA GLN A 82 -0.45 8.37 -20.59
C GLN A 82 -0.89 6.91 -20.51
N ARG A 83 -1.90 6.57 -21.28
CA ARG A 83 -2.58 5.28 -21.29
C ARG A 83 -1.65 4.10 -21.56
N ASP A 84 -0.66 4.25 -22.42
CA ASP A 84 0.34 3.23 -22.74
C ASP A 84 1.24 2.86 -21.57
N ILE A 85 1.36 3.74 -20.56
CA ILE A 85 2.11 3.48 -19.32
C ILE A 85 1.34 2.55 -18.40
N TRP A 86 0.02 2.75 -18.22
CA TRP A 86 -0.74 1.99 -17.25
C TRP A 86 -1.42 0.73 -17.80
N LEU A 87 -1.70 0.65 -19.10
CA LEU A 87 -2.34 -0.55 -19.66
C LEU A 87 -1.58 -1.84 -19.36
N PRO A 88 -0.23 -1.91 -19.54
CA PRO A 88 0.52 -3.11 -19.17
C PRO A 88 0.47 -3.42 -17.67
N MET A 89 0.31 -2.40 -16.80
CA MET A 89 0.16 -2.60 -15.36
C MET A 89 -1.21 -3.18 -15.01
N LEU A 90 -2.28 -2.72 -15.68
CA LEU A 90 -3.62 -3.28 -15.51
C LEU A 90 -3.70 -4.73 -16.00
N GLU A 91 -3.06 -5.03 -17.15
CA GLU A 91 -2.94 -6.40 -17.66
C GLU A 91 -2.23 -7.31 -16.66
N ALA A 92 -1.08 -6.87 -16.13
CA ALA A 92 -0.34 -7.64 -15.13
C ALA A 92 -1.15 -7.83 -13.84
N ALA A 93 -1.83 -6.79 -13.35
CA ALA A 93 -2.69 -6.88 -12.18
C ALA A 93 -3.85 -7.87 -12.38
N GLN A 94 -4.46 -7.88 -13.56
CA GLN A 94 -5.51 -8.87 -13.94
C GLN A 94 -4.93 -10.28 -14.00
N ASP A 95 -3.76 -10.47 -14.61
CA ASP A 95 -3.05 -11.76 -14.68
C ASP A 95 -2.68 -12.32 -13.30
N LEU A 96 -2.50 -11.44 -12.31
CA LEU A 96 -2.25 -11.76 -10.91
C LEU A 96 -3.53 -11.91 -10.08
N ALA A 97 -4.70 -11.69 -10.68
CA ALA A 97 -6.00 -11.63 -10.00
C ALA A 97 -6.01 -10.64 -8.82
N ALA A 98 -5.30 -9.52 -8.94
CA ALA A 98 -5.26 -8.47 -7.94
C ALA A 98 -6.62 -7.76 -7.82
N HIS A 99 -6.90 -7.17 -6.65
CA HIS A 99 -8.12 -6.38 -6.42
C HIS A 99 -7.96 -4.93 -6.83
N SER A 100 -6.74 -4.38 -6.72
CA SER A 100 -6.49 -2.96 -6.98
C SER A 100 -5.11 -2.67 -7.58
N LEU A 101 -5.01 -1.46 -8.17
CA LEU A 101 -3.75 -0.80 -8.52
C LEU A 101 -3.61 0.47 -7.70
N THR A 102 -2.52 0.59 -6.94
CA THR A 102 -2.20 1.78 -6.13
C THR A 102 -1.43 2.81 -6.96
N VAL A 103 -1.89 4.06 -6.87
CA VAL A 103 -1.30 5.21 -7.57
C VAL A 103 -1.11 6.39 -6.61
N THR A 104 -0.21 7.32 -6.97
CA THR A 104 -0.08 8.63 -6.33
C THR A 104 -0.06 9.73 -7.37
N ILE A 105 -0.27 10.98 -6.94
CA ILE A 105 -0.22 12.16 -7.82
C ILE A 105 1.04 12.96 -7.51
N THR A 106 1.90 13.09 -8.52
CA THR A 106 3.12 13.92 -8.48
C THR A 106 3.00 15.15 -9.38
N ASP A 107 2.00 15.18 -10.28
CA ASP A 107 1.72 16.32 -11.13
C ASP A 107 1.28 17.53 -10.28
N PRO A 108 1.94 18.70 -10.40
CA PRO A 108 1.51 19.91 -9.71
C PRO A 108 0.17 20.48 -10.21
N ASP A 109 -0.26 20.13 -11.42
CA ASP A 109 -1.59 20.45 -11.97
C ASP A 109 -2.60 19.37 -11.56
N LEU A 110 -3.25 19.58 -10.43
CA LEU A 110 -4.21 18.64 -9.87
C LEU A 110 -5.43 18.40 -10.78
N SER A 111 -5.84 19.40 -11.59
CA SER A 111 -6.95 19.23 -12.54
C SER A 111 -6.57 18.19 -13.62
N ARG A 112 -5.43 18.38 -14.28
CA ARG A 112 -4.91 17.43 -15.28
C ARG A 112 -4.72 16.05 -14.70
N ALA A 113 -4.10 15.96 -13.50
CA ALA A 113 -3.89 14.69 -12.83
C ALA A 113 -5.21 13.97 -12.52
N THR A 114 -6.24 14.71 -12.12
CA THR A 114 -7.57 14.14 -11.83
C THR A 114 -8.25 13.63 -13.11
N ASP A 115 -8.09 14.33 -14.23
CA ASP A 115 -8.60 13.89 -15.54
C ASP A 115 -7.88 12.61 -15.99
N THR A 116 -6.55 12.56 -15.90
CA THR A 116 -5.73 11.35 -16.17
C THR A 116 -6.15 10.17 -15.27
N LEU A 117 -6.34 10.43 -13.97
CA LEU A 117 -6.81 9.41 -13.03
C LEU A 117 -8.22 8.92 -13.37
N SER A 118 -9.10 9.79 -13.88
CA SER A 118 -10.46 9.41 -14.31
C SER A 118 -10.42 8.43 -15.48
N GLU A 119 -9.53 8.65 -16.44
CA GLU A 119 -9.29 7.73 -17.56
C GLU A 119 -8.74 6.39 -17.08
N LEU A 120 -7.75 6.41 -16.18
CA LEU A 120 -7.20 5.20 -15.57
C LEU A 120 -8.27 4.40 -14.80
N VAL A 121 -9.15 5.08 -14.04
CA VAL A 121 -10.26 4.44 -13.34
C VAL A 121 -11.24 3.78 -14.32
N ALA A 122 -11.53 4.44 -15.43
CA ALA A 122 -12.41 3.89 -16.46
C ALA A 122 -11.80 2.64 -17.10
N ASP A 123 -10.49 2.66 -17.42
CA ASP A 123 -9.77 1.50 -17.90
C ASP A 123 -9.71 0.38 -16.84
N GLY A 124 -9.36 0.71 -15.59
CA GLY A 124 -9.28 -0.26 -14.49
C GLY A 124 -10.56 -1.09 -14.31
N ARG A 125 -11.73 -0.46 -14.47
CA ARG A 125 -13.03 -1.16 -14.43
C ARG A 125 -13.17 -2.24 -15.50
N ASN A 126 -12.58 -2.03 -16.70
CA ASN A 126 -12.59 -3.03 -17.77
C ASN A 126 -11.72 -4.25 -17.44
N PHE A 127 -10.75 -4.09 -16.55
CA PHE A 127 -9.89 -5.17 -16.03
C PHE A 127 -10.40 -5.76 -14.71
N GLY A 128 -11.53 -5.27 -14.18
CA GLY A 128 -12.07 -5.69 -12.88
C GLY A 128 -11.29 -5.17 -11.68
N LEU A 129 -10.52 -4.10 -11.85
CA LEU A 129 -9.63 -3.52 -10.83
C LEU A 129 -10.22 -2.24 -10.24
N SER A 130 -10.05 -2.06 -8.93
CA SER A 130 -10.18 -0.77 -8.27
C SER A 130 -8.88 0.02 -8.43
N ILE A 131 -8.98 1.33 -8.66
CA ILE A 131 -7.81 2.21 -8.62
C ILE A 131 -7.82 2.95 -7.28
N THR A 132 -6.72 2.84 -6.55
CA THR A 132 -6.57 3.46 -5.23
C THR A 132 -5.53 4.58 -5.29
N LEU A 133 -5.94 5.79 -4.94
CA LEU A 133 -5.05 6.93 -4.76
C LEU A 133 -4.51 6.93 -3.34
N GLU A 134 -3.21 6.87 -3.20
CA GLU A 134 -2.50 7.05 -1.95
C GLU A 134 -2.10 8.52 -1.77
N PRO A 135 -2.67 9.24 -0.80
CA PRO A 135 -2.16 10.53 -0.36
C PRO A 135 -0.81 10.34 0.33
N ILE A 136 0.24 10.93 -0.24
CA ILE A 136 1.62 10.82 0.27
C ILE A 136 2.09 12.16 0.79
N SER A 137 2.55 12.21 2.03
CA SER A 137 2.89 13.43 2.80
C SER A 137 3.89 14.39 2.14
N TYR A 138 4.57 13.97 1.08
CA TYR A 138 5.52 14.77 0.29
C TYR A 138 5.18 14.85 -1.21
N GLN A 139 3.95 14.46 -1.60
CA GLN A 139 3.45 14.53 -2.97
C GLN A 139 2.40 15.64 -3.13
N THR A 140 1.76 15.74 -4.30
CA THR A 140 0.78 16.79 -4.60
C THR A 140 -0.50 16.64 -3.76
N VAL A 141 -0.98 15.40 -3.57
CA VAL A 141 -2.07 15.08 -2.65
C VAL A 141 -1.45 14.51 -1.38
N GLN A 142 -1.53 15.25 -0.26
CA GLN A 142 -0.83 14.90 0.98
C GLN A 142 -1.76 14.33 2.04
N GLN A 143 -2.97 14.85 2.17
CA GLN A 143 -3.92 14.48 3.20
C GLN A 143 -5.12 13.73 2.61
N LEU A 144 -5.77 12.89 3.41
CA LEU A 144 -7.02 12.24 2.99
C LEU A 144 -8.07 13.25 2.53
N ARG A 145 -8.19 14.39 3.25
CA ARG A 145 -9.11 15.46 2.92
C ARG A 145 -8.85 16.04 1.53
N ASP A 146 -7.59 16.20 1.15
CA ASP A 146 -7.20 16.69 -0.19
C ASP A 146 -7.58 15.70 -1.29
N GLY A 147 -7.57 14.41 -0.99
CA GLY A 147 -7.95 13.34 -1.90
C GLY A 147 -9.47 13.24 -2.14
N ILE A 148 -10.33 13.72 -1.22
CA ILE A 148 -11.79 13.56 -1.35
C ILE A 148 -12.35 14.19 -2.65
N PRO A 149 -12.01 15.44 -3.04
CA PRO A 149 -12.46 15.99 -4.31
C PRO A 149 -12.00 15.18 -5.52
N VAL A 150 -10.74 14.70 -5.49
CA VAL A 150 -10.16 13.86 -6.53
C VAL A 150 -10.92 12.55 -6.66
N ALA A 151 -11.16 11.85 -5.54
CA ALA A 151 -11.91 10.61 -5.53
C ALA A 151 -13.35 10.77 -6.00
N ARG A 152 -13.99 11.87 -5.62
CA ARG A 152 -15.36 12.21 -6.06
C ARG A 152 -15.44 12.41 -7.57
N GLN A 153 -14.47 13.09 -8.17
CA GLN A 153 -14.45 13.38 -9.61
C GLN A 153 -14.02 12.14 -10.41
N SER A 154 -12.93 11.49 -10.04
CA SER A 154 -12.34 10.39 -10.80
C SER A 154 -13.03 9.04 -10.57
N GLY A 155 -13.65 8.86 -9.40
CA GLY A 155 -14.22 7.57 -8.98
C GLY A 155 -13.18 6.59 -8.45
N CYS A 156 -11.95 7.03 -8.14
CA CYS A 156 -10.95 6.23 -7.43
C CYS A 156 -11.32 6.07 -5.94
N ARG A 157 -10.61 5.18 -5.25
CA ARG A 157 -10.68 5.02 -3.79
C ARG A 157 -9.44 5.67 -3.16
N LEU A 158 -9.52 6.04 -1.89
CA LEU A 158 -8.40 6.62 -1.14
C LEU A 158 -7.77 5.55 -0.25
N LEU A 159 -6.48 5.31 -0.43
CA LEU A 159 -5.71 4.42 0.44
C LEU A 159 -5.26 5.18 1.68
N LEU A 160 -5.61 4.68 2.85
CA LEU A 160 -5.06 5.17 4.12
C LEU A 160 -3.74 4.45 4.39
N ASP A 161 -2.62 5.17 4.30
CA ASP A 161 -1.32 4.75 4.82
C ASP A 161 -1.03 5.50 6.12
N THR A 162 -0.78 4.77 7.20
CA THR A 162 -0.61 5.37 8.54
C THR A 162 0.63 6.27 8.65
N LEU A 163 1.73 5.98 7.92
CA LEU A 163 2.87 6.90 7.89
C LEU A 163 2.47 8.24 7.29
N HIS A 164 1.96 8.20 6.06
CA HIS A 164 1.67 9.42 5.32
C HIS A 164 0.56 10.23 5.99
N PHE A 165 -0.42 9.56 6.58
CA PHE A 165 -1.46 10.18 7.37
C PHE A 165 -0.89 11.03 8.53
N HIS A 166 -0.01 10.46 9.35
CA HIS A 166 0.58 11.16 10.48
C HIS A 166 1.65 12.16 10.07
N ARG A 167 2.42 11.89 9.02
CA ARG A 167 3.43 12.82 8.49
C ARG A 167 2.83 14.03 7.77
N ALA A 168 1.60 13.93 7.28
CA ALA A 168 0.81 15.05 6.77
C ALA A 168 0.02 15.79 7.86
N HIS A 169 0.21 15.46 9.14
CA HIS A 169 -0.52 16.06 10.28
C HIS A 169 -2.04 15.92 10.16
N CYS A 170 -2.53 14.81 9.63
CA CYS A 170 -3.97 14.56 9.60
C CYS A 170 -4.49 14.23 11.00
N GLY A 171 -5.63 14.82 11.35
CA GLY A 171 -6.39 14.42 12.53
C GLY A 171 -7.28 13.21 12.23
N LEU A 172 -7.61 12.43 13.26
CA LEU A 172 -8.42 11.20 13.12
C LEU A 172 -9.81 11.47 12.51
N GLU A 173 -10.34 12.69 12.63
CA GLU A 173 -11.61 13.09 12.02
C GLU A 173 -11.60 12.95 10.49
N GLN A 174 -10.42 13.09 9.84
CA GLN A 174 -10.30 12.93 8.39
C GLN A 174 -10.59 11.50 7.93
N ILE A 175 -10.37 10.47 8.76
CA ILE A 175 -10.75 9.09 8.46
C ILE A 175 -12.26 8.98 8.32
N SER A 176 -13.00 9.60 9.25
CA SER A 176 -14.47 9.62 9.21
C SER A 176 -15.00 10.44 8.02
N GLU A 177 -14.39 11.58 7.72
CA GLU A 177 -14.74 12.42 6.56
C GLU A 177 -14.53 11.69 5.23
N ALA A 178 -13.44 10.94 5.13
CA ALA A 178 -13.06 10.20 3.92
C ALA A 178 -13.76 8.84 3.79
N GLN A 179 -14.46 8.35 4.82
CA GLN A 179 -15.03 7.00 4.86
C GLN A 179 -15.78 6.57 3.58
N PRO A 180 -16.63 7.40 2.94
CA PRO A 180 -17.32 7.00 1.71
C PRO A 180 -16.38 6.74 0.51
N TYR A 181 -15.13 7.21 0.60
CA TYR A 181 -14.13 7.17 -0.46
C TYR A 181 -12.96 6.24 -0.14
N LEU A 182 -12.83 5.75 1.10
CA LEU A 182 -11.70 4.89 1.48
C LEU A 182 -11.69 3.59 0.68
N ALA A 183 -10.50 3.12 0.40
CA ALA A 183 -10.26 1.78 -0.12
C ALA A 183 -10.63 0.71 0.92
N ASP A 184 -10.88 -0.49 0.45
CA ASP A 184 -11.22 -1.63 1.32
C ASP A 184 -9.97 -2.26 1.96
N ILE A 185 -8.89 -1.48 2.11
CA ILE A 185 -7.61 -1.88 2.70
C ILE A 185 -6.95 -0.68 3.34
N VAL A 186 -6.13 -0.91 4.38
CA VAL A 186 -5.28 0.10 5.02
C VAL A 186 -3.84 -0.37 5.03
N GLN A 187 -2.88 0.51 4.75
CA GLN A 187 -1.45 0.26 4.93
C GLN A 187 -1.04 0.68 6.34
N LEU A 188 -0.35 -0.23 7.03
CA LEU A 188 0.00 -0.10 8.43
C LEU A 188 1.51 -0.12 8.65
N CYS A 189 2.01 0.92 9.28
CA CYS A 189 3.31 0.99 9.95
C CYS A 189 3.18 1.89 11.16
N ASP A 190 4.26 2.02 11.92
CA ASP A 190 4.37 2.94 13.03
C ASP A 190 5.48 3.99 12.79
N GLY A 191 5.62 4.90 13.72
CA GLY A 191 6.66 5.92 13.74
C GLY A 191 6.56 6.76 15.00
N VAL A 192 7.60 7.54 15.27
CA VAL A 192 7.63 8.46 16.41
C VAL A 192 7.15 9.83 15.95
N LEU A 193 6.04 10.34 16.49
CA LEU A 193 5.43 11.62 16.09
C LEU A 193 6.42 12.79 16.15
N ALA A 194 7.20 12.85 17.24
CA ALA A 194 8.18 13.90 17.46
C ALA A 194 9.42 13.82 16.53
N GLN A 195 9.59 12.71 15.79
CA GLN A 195 10.75 12.49 14.90
C GLN A 195 10.43 12.68 13.41
N ARG A 196 9.37 13.43 13.11
CA ARG A 196 9.07 13.77 11.71
C ARG A 196 10.25 14.53 11.09
N ALA A 197 10.67 14.10 9.91
CA ALA A 197 11.70 14.81 9.15
C ALA A 197 11.20 16.19 8.69
N ASP A 198 12.09 17.19 8.76
CA ASP A 198 11.79 18.59 8.36
C ASP A 198 11.96 18.82 6.85
N SER A 199 12.57 17.90 6.14
CA SER A 199 12.81 18.01 4.69
C SER A 199 12.02 16.95 3.91
N ARG A 200 11.76 17.25 2.64
CA ARG A 200 11.13 16.31 1.69
C ARG A 200 11.98 15.05 1.54
N GLU A 201 13.29 15.19 1.45
CA GLU A 201 14.26 14.10 1.32
C GLU A 201 14.22 13.18 2.55
N GLY A 202 14.13 13.76 3.75
CA GLY A 202 14.01 13.00 4.98
C GLY A 202 12.68 12.23 5.08
N LEU A 203 11.55 12.82 4.64
CA LEU A 203 10.26 12.13 4.55
C LEU A 203 10.31 10.98 3.55
N ILE A 204 10.98 11.15 2.41
CA ILE A 204 11.20 10.08 1.42
C ILE A 204 12.05 8.96 2.01
N GLU A 205 13.15 9.29 2.69
CA GLU A 205 14.02 8.30 3.33
C GLU A 205 13.26 7.50 4.39
N GLU A 206 12.48 8.18 5.24
CA GLU A 206 11.66 7.52 6.24
C GLU A 206 10.67 6.54 5.59
N SER A 207 9.92 7.01 4.59
CA SER A 207 8.87 6.21 3.97
C SER A 207 9.41 4.97 3.23
N ARG A 208 10.67 5.03 2.75
CA ARG A 208 11.28 3.97 1.93
C ARG A 208 12.24 3.05 2.68
N ALA A 209 12.69 3.42 3.88
CA ALA A 209 13.74 2.68 4.57
C ALA A 209 13.67 2.69 6.11
N LYS A 210 12.83 3.52 6.72
CA LYS A 210 12.90 3.77 8.18
C LYS A 210 11.54 3.80 8.86
N ARG A 211 10.54 3.11 8.31
CA ARG A 211 9.23 3.00 8.97
C ARG A 211 9.34 2.19 10.26
N GLY A 212 8.56 2.54 11.27
CA GLY A 212 8.48 1.82 12.54
C GLY A 212 7.65 0.53 12.40
N VAL A 213 8.04 -0.48 13.19
CA VAL A 213 7.25 -1.70 13.36
C VAL A 213 5.95 -1.35 14.11
N PRO A 214 4.78 -1.88 13.72
CA PRO A 214 3.52 -1.59 14.41
C PRO A 214 3.60 -1.85 15.92
N GLY A 215 3.36 -0.81 16.72
CA GLY A 215 3.43 -0.84 18.18
C GLY A 215 4.77 -0.43 18.78
N ASP A 216 5.80 -0.18 17.99
CA ASP A 216 7.11 0.31 18.48
C ASP A 216 7.21 1.85 18.50
N GLY A 217 6.24 2.54 17.88
CA GLY A 217 6.14 3.99 17.85
C GLY A 217 5.04 4.55 18.74
N ASP A 218 4.56 5.73 18.39
CA ASP A 218 3.50 6.43 19.12
C ASP A 218 2.35 6.90 18.20
N PHE A 219 2.24 6.36 16.98
CA PHE A 219 1.05 6.59 16.18
C PHE A 219 -0.17 5.95 16.84
N PRO A 220 -1.32 6.62 16.91
CA PRO A 220 -2.54 6.07 17.49
C PRO A 220 -3.18 5.02 16.55
N LEU A 221 -2.44 3.94 16.27
CA LEU A 221 -2.82 2.93 15.28
C LEU A 221 -4.12 2.21 15.65
N ALA A 222 -4.29 1.92 16.95
CA ALA A 222 -5.47 1.22 17.43
C ALA A 222 -6.74 2.07 17.27
N GLU A 223 -6.63 3.37 17.51
CA GLU A 223 -7.70 4.37 17.32
C GLU A 223 -8.00 4.56 15.84
N CYS A 224 -6.98 4.69 14.99
CA CYS A 224 -7.16 4.74 13.53
C CYS A 224 -7.94 3.51 13.03
N LEU A 225 -7.52 2.33 13.43
CA LEU A 225 -8.15 1.06 13.04
C LEU A 225 -9.57 0.91 13.63
N ALA A 226 -9.85 1.51 14.78
CA ALA A 226 -11.18 1.50 15.40
C ALA A 226 -12.20 2.32 14.59
N LEU A 227 -11.78 3.31 13.81
CA LEU A 227 -12.63 4.13 12.94
C LEU A 227 -12.96 3.45 11.60
N LEU A 228 -12.22 2.41 11.21
CA LEU A 228 -12.46 1.66 9.96
C LEU A 228 -13.45 0.50 10.21
N PRO A 229 -14.13 -0.04 9.18
CA PRO A 229 -14.90 -1.28 9.31
C PRO A 229 -14.08 -2.38 9.98
N GLU A 230 -14.77 -3.24 10.76
CA GLU A 230 -14.08 -4.26 11.58
C GLU A 230 -13.30 -5.28 10.72
N ASP A 231 -13.74 -5.53 9.52
CA ASP A 231 -13.19 -6.48 8.57
C ASP A 231 -12.22 -5.87 7.55
N THR A 232 -11.97 -4.55 7.59
CA THR A 232 -11.00 -3.90 6.69
C THR A 232 -9.64 -4.60 6.76
N PRO A 233 -9.14 -5.22 5.67
CA PRO A 233 -7.82 -5.83 5.64
C PRO A 233 -6.70 -4.84 5.95
N VAL A 234 -5.62 -5.35 6.56
CA VAL A 234 -4.43 -4.56 6.91
C VAL A 234 -3.25 -5.08 6.11
N SER A 235 -2.66 -4.24 5.27
CA SER A 235 -1.38 -4.49 4.60
C SER A 235 -0.24 -3.87 5.41
N VAL A 236 0.66 -4.69 5.93
CA VAL A 236 1.82 -4.20 6.68
C VAL A 236 2.84 -3.64 5.70
N GLU A 237 3.25 -2.38 5.88
CA GLU A 237 4.24 -1.74 5.01
C GLU A 237 5.35 -1.07 5.83
N VAL A 238 6.39 -1.83 6.12
CA VAL A 238 7.50 -1.43 6.98
C VAL A 238 8.83 -1.72 6.29
N PRO A 239 9.30 -0.88 5.36
CA PRO A 239 10.69 -0.92 4.92
C PRO A 239 11.58 -0.45 6.09
N ASN A 240 12.43 -1.37 6.62
CA ASN A 240 13.22 -1.14 7.82
C ASN A 240 14.53 -1.96 7.79
N PRO A 241 15.65 -1.44 8.31
CA PRO A 241 16.92 -2.16 8.38
C PRO A 241 16.87 -3.53 9.07
N LEU A 242 15.92 -3.78 9.97
CA LEU A 242 15.68 -5.07 10.61
C LEU A 242 15.51 -6.22 9.60
N PHE A 243 15.07 -5.93 8.38
CA PHE A 243 15.00 -6.94 7.31
C PHE A 243 16.36 -7.60 7.06
N ALA A 244 17.43 -6.80 6.99
CA ALA A 244 18.78 -7.33 6.78
C ALA A 244 19.29 -8.15 7.98
N GLU A 245 18.84 -7.84 9.19
CA GLU A 245 19.25 -8.51 10.42
C GLU A 245 18.52 -9.84 10.63
N LEU A 246 17.20 -9.86 10.39
CA LEU A 246 16.33 -11.01 10.69
C LEU A 246 16.17 -11.98 9.51
N GLY A 247 16.53 -11.55 8.31
CA GLY A 247 16.26 -12.27 7.07
C GLY A 247 14.76 -12.37 6.77
N LEU A 248 14.43 -12.86 5.59
CA LEU A 248 13.07 -12.82 5.05
C LEU A 248 12.02 -13.39 6.01
N HIS A 249 12.11 -14.64 6.40
CA HIS A 249 11.11 -15.29 7.26
C HIS A 249 11.10 -14.75 8.70
N GLY A 250 12.27 -14.40 9.23
CA GLY A 250 12.37 -13.79 10.56
C GLY A 250 11.64 -12.45 10.62
N TYR A 251 11.89 -11.62 9.60
CA TYR A 251 11.30 -10.30 9.48
C TYR A 251 9.78 -10.36 9.29
N LEU A 252 9.30 -11.20 8.38
CA LEU A 252 7.85 -11.36 8.16
C LEU A 252 7.13 -11.85 9.43
N ARG A 253 7.68 -12.83 10.16
CA ARG A 253 7.09 -13.27 11.45
C ARG A 253 7.06 -12.15 12.48
N HIS A 254 8.13 -11.37 12.58
CA HIS A 254 8.22 -10.24 13.52
C HIS A 254 7.14 -9.20 13.24
N LEU A 255 7.02 -8.74 11.99
CA LEU A 255 5.99 -7.77 11.59
C LEU A 255 4.57 -8.27 11.83
N LYS A 256 4.32 -9.55 11.52
CA LYS A 256 2.99 -10.16 11.71
C LYS A 256 2.60 -10.18 13.17
N GLN A 257 3.48 -10.64 14.06
CA GLN A 257 3.23 -10.70 15.50
C GLN A 257 2.97 -9.30 16.10
N ALA A 258 3.75 -8.29 15.68
CA ALA A 258 3.55 -6.91 16.08
C ALA A 258 2.17 -6.37 15.63
N THR A 259 1.81 -6.64 14.39
CA THR A 259 0.51 -6.25 13.84
C THR A 259 -0.65 -6.92 14.59
N GLU A 260 -0.56 -8.20 14.89
CA GLU A 260 -1.58 -8.93 15.67
C GLU A 260 -1.83 -8.30 17.05
N GLN A 261 -0.77 -7.78 17.70
CA GLN A 261 -0.89 -7.08 18.99
C GLN A 261 -1.65 -5.75 18.84
N VAL A 262 -1.36 -4.96 17.80
CA VAL A 262 -2.08 -3.71 17.52
C VAL A 262 -3.55 -3.98 17.21
N LEU A 263 -3.85 -5.01 16.40
CA LEU A 263 -5.22 -5.42 16.09
C LEU A 263 -5.99 -5.86 17.35
N ALA A 264 -5.35 -6.61 18.23
CA ALA A 264 -5.95 -7.00 19.51
C ALA A 264 -6.25 -5.79 20.43
N HIS A 265 -5.41 -4.74 20.37
CA HIS A 265 -5.67 -3.48 21.07
C HIS A 265 -6.84 -2.73 20.46
N SER A 266 -6.88 -2.56 19.15
CA SER A 266 -7.98 -1.90 18.42
C SER A 266 -9.34 -2.57 18.70
N ALA A 267 -9.38 -3.90 18.76
CA ALA A 267 -10.60 -4.63 19.08
C ALA A 267 -11.13 -4.34 20.50
N ARG A 268 -10.24 -4.07 21.46
CA ARG A 268 -10.65 -3.65 22.84
C ARG A 268 -11.24 -2.25 22.88
N ILE A 269 -10.66 -1.29 22.12
CA ILE A 269 -11.18 0.09 22.04
C ILE A 269 -12.62 0.10 21.53
N ARG A 270 -12.97 -0.76 20.57
CA ARG A 270 -14.34 -0.84 20.01
C ARG A 270 -15.39 -1.35 21.00
N GLN A 271 -14.98 -2.03 22.06
CA GLN A 271 -15.86 -2.63 23.06
C GLN A 271 -16.17 -1.68 24.24
N THR A 272 -15.44 -0.58 24.33
CA THR A 272 -15.62 0.48 25.32
C THR A 272 -16.43 1.65 24.77
#